data_d80bef1e9484eebc413fab878c61e2a5
#
_entry.id   d80bef1e9484eebc413fab878c61e2a5
#
_cell.length_a   1.000
_cell.length_b   1.000
_cell.length_c   1.000
_cell.angle_alpha   90.00
_cell.angle_beta   90.00
_cell.angle_gamma   90.00
#
_symmetry.space_group_name_H-M   'P 1'
#
loop_
_entity.id
_entity.type
_entity.pdbx_description
1 polymer ?
#
loop_
_entity_poly.entity_id
_entity_poly.type
_entity_poly.pdbx_seq_one_letter_code
_entity_poly.pdbx_strand_id
1 'polypeptide(L)'
;MQIAHRTHRTADVLDLVGQFNFGARKDFTAALDKLKQGHSTHILFNVKQVTFVDSAAIGLLALAAQQFKGQNRRLGIVGAQGTVKQVFDLAHIGKLIPL
;
A
#
# COMPACT_ATOMS: atom_id res chain seq x y z
N MET A 1 -8.86 5.06 -9.04
CA MET A 1 -7.51 4.48 -8.95
C MET A 1 -7.48 3.14 -9.65
N GLN A 2 -6.39 2.86 -10.33
CA GLN A 2 -6.17 1.55 -10.93
C GLN A 2 -5.19 0.76 -10.06
N ILE A 3 -5.46 -0.53 -9.90
CA ILE A 3 -4.62 -1.42 -9.10
C ILE A 3 -4.30 -2.65 -9.94
N ALA A 4 -3.01 -2.92 -10.11
CA ALA A 4 -2.53 -4.12 -10.78
C ALA A 4 -1.72 -4.96 -9.79
N HIS A 5 -1.94 -6.27 -9.80
CA HIS A 5 -1.22 -7.20 -8.95
C HIS A 5 -0.23 -7.98 -9.80
N ARG A 6 0.99 -8.06 -9.35
CA ARG A 6 2.01 -8.91 -9.94
C ARG A 6 2.83 -9.58 -8.85
N THR A 7 3.43 -10.70 -9.20
CA THR A 7 4.31 -11.42 -8.27
C THR A 7 5.75 -11.30 -8.75
N HIS A 8 6.67 -11.20 -7.80
CA HIS A 8 8.10 -11.14 -8.08
C HIS A 8 8.82 -11.95 -6.99
N ARG A 9 9.29 -13.15 -7.35
CA ARG A 9 9.89 -14.08 -6.40
C ARG A 9 8.94 -14.40 -5.26
N THR A 10 9.31 -14.08 -4.01
CA THR A 10 8.47 -14.32 -2.82
C THR A 10 7.61 -13.12 -2.45
N ALA A 11 7.57 -12.10 -3.30
CA ALA A 11 6.84 -10.87 -3.03
C ALA A 11 5.59 -10.75 -3.90
N ASP A 12 4.52 -10.22 -3.32
CA ASP A 12 3.38 -9.69 -4.06
C ASP A 12 3.55 -8.19 -4.18
N VAL A 13 3.32 -7.65 -5.37
CA VAL A 13 3.42 -6.22 -5.63
C VAL A 13 2.07 -5.70 -6.11
N LEU A 14 1.58 -4.66 -5.46
CA LEU A 14 0.44 -3.90 -5.96
C LEU A 14 0.95 -2.60 -6.59
N ASP A 15 0.73 -2.45 -7.89
CA ASP A 15 1.01 -1.21 -8.59
C ASP A 15 -0.24 -0.33 -8.50
N LEU A 16 -0.12 0.78 -7.78
CA LEU A 16 -1.22 1.71 -7.56
C LEU A 16 -1.04 2.91 -8.49
N VAL A 17 -2.09 3.25 -9.24
CA VAL A 17 -2.03 4.31 -10.24
C VAL A 17 -3.18 5.27 -10.04
N GLY A 18 -2.87 6.57 -9.97
CA GLY A 18 -3.87 7.63 -9.90
C GLY A 18 -4.04 8.20 -8.50
N GLN A 19 -5.27 8.56 -8.15
CA GLN A 19 -5.57 9.20 -6.87
C GLN A 19 -5.92 8.15 -5.82
N PHE A 20 -5.14 8.14 -4.75
CA PHE A 20 -5.39 7.25 -3.61
C PHE A 20 -6.17 8.03 -2.55
N ASN A 21 -7.47 7.95 -2.65
CA ASN A 21 -8.39 8.71 -1.81
C ASN A 21 -9.51 7.81 -1.28
N PHE A 22 -10.47 8.40 -0.61
CA PHE A 22 -11.62 7.65 -0.08
C PHE A 22 -12.33 6.84 -1.16
N GLY A 23 -12.43 7.37 -2.39
CA GLY A 23 -13.06 6.67 -3.51
C GLY A 23 -12.35 5.39 -3.93
N ALA A 24 -11.08 5.23 -3.58
CA ALA A 24 -10.31 4.02 -3.90
C ALA A 24 -10.48 2.92 -2.85
N ARG A 25 -11.21 3.17 -1.77
CA ARG A 25 -11.31 2.28 -0.62
C ARG A 25 -11.79 0.87 -1.00
N LYS A 26 -12.83 0.79 -1.81
CA LYS A 26 -13.42 -0.48 -2.22
C LYS A 26 -12.43 -1.35 -2.99
N ASP A 27 -11.80 -0.76 -4.00
CA ASP A 27 -10.84 -1.48 -4.85
C ASP A 27 -9.60 -1.88 -4.07
N PHE A 28 -9.11 -0.98 -3.22
CA PHE A 28 -7.93 -1.27 -2.42
C PHE A 28 -8.21 -2.38 -1.40
N THR A 29 -9.35 -2.34 -0.72
CA THR A 29 -9.74 -3.38 0.24
C THR A 29 -9.90 -4.74 -0.44
N ALA A 30 -10.50 -4.77 -1.62
CA ALA A 30 -10.65 -6.00 -2.39
C ALA A 30 -9.29 -6.59 -2.77
N ALA A 31 -8.34 -5.73 -3.17
CA ALA A 31 -6.98 -6.17 -3.49
C ALA A 31 -6.27 -6.74 -2.25
N LEU A 32 -6.42 -6.07 -1.10
CA LEU A 32 -5.84 -6.58 0.16
C LEU A 32 -6.42 -7.93 0.55
N ASP A 33 -7.72 -8.13 0.37
CA ASP A 33 -8.36 -9.41 0.70
C ASP A 33 -7.77 -10.56 -0.11
N LYS A 34 -7.48 -10.32 -1.38
CA LYS A 34 -6.81 -11.32 -2.21
C LYS A 34 -5.40 -11.60 -1.71
N LEU A 35 -4.66 -10.57 -1.34
CA LEU A 35 -3.29 -10.74 -0.83
C LEU A 35 -3.26 -11.50 0.49
N LYS A 36 -4.25 -11.29 1.34
CA LYS A 36 -4.32 -11.97 2.64
C LYS A 36 -4.46 -13.48 2.49
N GLN A 37 -5.04 -13.95 1.39
CA GLN A 37 -5.20 -15.37 1.11
C GLN A 37 -3.94 -16.01 0.54
N GLY A 38 -2.97 -15.22 0.13
CA GLY A 38 -1.71 -15.70 -0.42
C GLY A 38 -0.69 -16.04 0.67
N HIS A 39 0.47 -16.50 0.23
CA HIS A 39 1.53 -16.96 1.13
C HIS A 39 2.86 -16.26 0.92
N SER A 40 2.87 -15.13 0.18
CA SER A 40 4.10 -14.37 -0.01
C SER A 40 4.62 -13.85 1.33
N THR A 41 5.95 -13.79 1.46
CA THR A 41 6.57 -13.26 2.68
C THR A 41 6.64 -11.75 2.69
N HIS A 42 6.59 -11.13 1.51
CA HIS A 42 6.68 -9.67 1.35
C HIS A 42 5.53 -9.16 0.51
N ILE A 43 5.03 -7.99 0.87
CA ILE A 43 4.02 -7.27 0.11
C ILE A 43 4.56 -5.87 -0.12
N LEU A 44 4.56 -5.43 -1.37
CA LEU A 44 5.05 -4.11 -1.75
C LEU A 44 3.94 -3.32 -2.42
N PHE A 45 3.73 -2.11 -1.94
CA PHE A 45 2.86 -1.15 -2.60
C PHE A 45 3.74 -0.22 -3.42
N ASN A 46 3.62 -0.30 -4.75
CA ASN A 46 4.33 0.60 -5.63
C ASN A 46 3.46 1.83 -5.88
N VAL A 47 3.86 2.95 -5.32
CA VAL A 47 3.11 4.21 -5.39
C VAL A 47 3.74 5.21 -6.36
N LYS A 48 4.65 4.76 -7.21
CA LYS A 48 5.37 5.64 -8.14
C LYS A 48 4.42 6.45 -9.01
N GLN A 49 3.27 5.90 -9.38
CA GLN A 49 2.29 6.55 -10.24
C GLN A 49 1.07 7.05 -9.47
N VAL A 50 1.15 7.11 -8.15
CA VAL A 50 0.12 7.75 -7.34
C VAL A 50 0.34 9.26 -7.36
N THR A 51 -0.71 10.02 -7.67
CA THR A 51 -0.63 11.46 -7.84
C THR A 51 -1.23 12.23 -6.67
N PHE A 52 -1.99 11.58 -5.81
CA PHE A 52 -2.67 12.22 -4.68
C PHE A 52 -2.94 11.20 -3.59
N VAL A 53 -2.81 11.62 -2.33
CA VAL A 53 -3.10 10.78 -1.15
C VAL A 53 -3.84 11.66 -0.13
N ASP A 54 -4.97 11.16 0.37
CA ASP A 54 -5.72 11.83 1.44
C ASP A 54 -5.62 11.06 2.77
N SER A 55 -6.31 11.57 3.80
CA SER A 55 -6.29 10.94 5.12
C SER A 55 -6.96 9.56 5.13
N ALA A 56 -7.94 9.33 4.26
CA ALA A 56 -8.56 8.01 4.14
C ALA A 56 -7.57 6.98 3.64
N ALA A 57 -6.73 7.34 2.66
CA ALA A 57 -5.69 6.47 2.15
C ALA A 57 -4.67 6.13 3.24
N ILE A 58 -4.29 7.12 4.05
CA ILE A 58 -3.37 6.89 5.17
C ILE A 58 -3.97 5.87 6.14
N GLY A 59 -5.25 5.99 6.45
CA GLY A 59 -5.94 5.02 7.32
C GLY A 59 -5.96 3.61 6.72
N LEU A 60 -6.15 3.49 5.41
CA LEU A 60 -6.13 2.21 4.73
C LEU A 60 -4.75 1.57 4.77
N LEU A 61 -3.70 2.37 4.59
CA LEU A 61 -2.32 1.88 4.70
C LEU A 61 -2.00 1.40 6.11
N ALA A 62 -2.44 2.15 7.12
CA ALA A 62 -2.24 1.74 8.51
C ALA A 62 -2.95 0.43 8.82
N LEU A 63 -4.17 0.26 8.31
CA LEU A 63 -4.91 -0.98 8.48
C LEU A 63 -4.21 -2.15 7.80
N ALA A 64 -3.71 -1.94 6.59
CA ALA A 64 -2.93 -2.97 5.88
C ALA A 64 -1.70 -3.38 6.68
N ALA A 65 -0.98 -2.41 7.25
CA ALA A 65 0.19 -2.69 8.07
C ALA A 65 -0.14 -3.61 9.25
N GLN A 66 -1.25 -3.32 9.95
CA GLN A 66 -1.70 -4.15 11.06
C GLN A 66 -2.03 -5.58 10.62
N GLN A 67 -2.77 -5.71 9.51
CA GLN A 67 -3.24 -7.01 9.04
C GLN A 67 -2.09 -7.92 8.63
N PHE A 68 -1.12 -7.38 7.87
CA PHE A 68 0.00 -8.20 7.40
C PHE A 68 1.01 -8.48 8.52
N LYS A 69 1.17 -7.55 9.45
CA LYS A 69 1.98 -7.82 10.65
C LYS A 69 1.41 -8.99 11.45
N GLY A 70 0.08 -9.07 11.57
CA GLY A 70 -0.58 -10.19 12.22
C GLY A 70 -0.35 -11.52 11.52
N GLN A 71 -0.01 -11.52 10.25
CA GLN A 71 0.33 -12.71 9.46
C GLN A 71 1.84 -12.97 9.39
N ASN A 72 2.65 -12.19 10.10
CA ASN A 72 4.11 -12.25 10.04
C ASN A 72 4.67 -12.03 8.63
N ARG A 73 3.99 -11.19 7.86
CA ARG A 73 4.41 -10.83 6.50
C ARG A 73 4.93 -9.40 6.50
N ARG A 74 5.96 -9.15 5.71
CA ARG A 74 6.56 -7.82 5.63
C ARG A 74 5.86 -6.98 4.59
N LEU A 75 5.58 -5.73 4.95
CA LEU A 75 4.94 -4.76 4.07
C LEU A 75 5.92 -3.62 3.82
N GLY A 76 6.02 -3.18 2.57
CA GLY A 76 6.85 -2.05 2.19
C GLY A 76 6.13 -1.17 1.19
N ILE A 77 6.57 0.07 1.09
CA ILE A 77 6.12 1.02 0.08
C ILE A 77 7.32 1.44 -0.73
N VAL A 78 7.19 1.38 -2.06
CA VAL A 78 8.26 1.80 -2.97
C VAL A 78 7.74 2.89 -3.90
N GLY A 79 8.63 3.79 -4.30
CA GLY A 79 8.34 4.82 -5.28
C GLY A 79 7.65 6.06 -4.75
N ALA A 80 7.55 6.25 -3.44
CA ALA A 80 6.98 7.49 -2.89
C ALA A 80 7.88 8.67 -3.26
N GLN A 81 7.30 9.72 -3.85
CA GLN A 81 8.03 10.88 -4.30
C GLN A 81 7.13 12.12 -4.29
N GLY A 82 7.75 13.30 -4.33
CA GLY A 82 7.03 14.57 -4.40
C GLY A 82 6.06 14.76 -3.26
N THR A 83 4.86 15.27 -3.56
CA THR A 83 3.84 15.55 -2.54
C THR A 83 3.35 14.28 -1.84
N VAL A 84 3.33 13.15 -2.53
CA VAL A 84 2.94 11.86 -1.92
C VAL A 84 3.91 11.50 -0.80
N LYS A 85 5.22 11.63 -1.06
CA LYS A 85 6.23 11.38 -0.03
C LYS A 85 6.08 12.35 1.14
N GLN A 86 5.81 13.63 0.86
CA GLN A 86 5.61 14.63 1.91
C GLN A 86 4.42 14.27 2.81
N VAL A 87 3.31 13.83 2.24
CA VAL A 87 2.14 13.41 3.00
C VAL A 87 2.48 12.19 3.87
N PHE A 88 3.19 11.22 3.32
CA PHE A 88 3.60 10.04 4.09
C PHE A 88 4.52 10.42 5.24
N ASP A 89 5.46 11.34 5.01
CA ASP A 89 6.37 11.81 6.07
C ASP A 89 5.60 12.52 7.18
N LEU A 90 4.66 13.41 6.82
CA LEU A 90 3.84 14.13 7.80
C LEU A 90 2.96 13.18 8.61
N ALA A 91 2.47 12.12 8.00
CA ALA A 91 1.64 11.11 8.67
C ALA A 91 2.46 10.03 9.40
N HIS A 92 3.79 10.12 9.35
CA HIS A 92 4.70 9.16 9.98
C HIS A 92 4.47 7.72 9.48
N ILE A 93 4.12 7.57 8.22
CA ILE A 93 3.88 6.24 7.63
C ILE A 93 5.13 5.37 7.72
N GLY A 94 6.33 5.94 7.62
CA GLY A 94 7.58 5.20 7.73
C GLY A 94 7.76 4.46 9.05
N LYS A 95 7.03 4.83 10.10
CA LYS A 95 7.03 4.11 11.38
C LYS A 95 6.19 2.83 11.33
N LEU A 96 5.23 2.76 10.43
CA LEU A 96 4.34 1.62 10.27
C LEU A 96 4.78 0.73 9.10
N ILE A 97 5.23 1.34 8.02
CA ILE A 97 5.57 0.67 6.77
C ILE A 97 6.87 1.26 6.25
N PRO A 98 7.92 0.47 6.07
CA PRO A 98 9.16 0.97 5.47
C PRO A 98 8.91 1.59 4.08
N LEU A 99 9.52 2.71 3.88
CA LEU A 99 9.42 3.46 2.62
C LEU A 99 10.66 3.26 1.75
#